data_f86c0055b3dae738a51770791be12159
#
_entry.id   f86c0055b3dae738a51770791be12159
#
_cell.length_a   1.000
_cell.length_b   1.000
_cell.length_c   1.000
_cell.angle_alpha   90.00
_cell.angle_beta   90.00
_cell.angle_gamma   90.00
#
_symmetry.space_group_name_H-M   'P 1'
#
loop_
_entity.id
_entity.type
_entity.pdbx_description
1 polymer ?
#
loop_
_entity_poly.entity_id
_entity_poly.type
_entity_poly.pdbx_seq_one_letter_code
_entity_poly.pdbx_strand_id
1 'polypeptide(L)'
;MLLLAIDTSGTGVTVAVHDRDQVLAERSSLVPRKHAELLAPAIRDVLAEAGVEPSALTGLAVGIGPGPFTGLRAGVVTARVLGLTWQLPVHGVCSLDALAGQVLAAAPATTAGTAGLAVGDRFVVATDARRREVYWAAYQVRDDGSGPVAVRVEDPQVAAPDGVPRDGLLVAGRGAELYPRALGGLVSAVTSTVIPAVIPAVLDVTGAGVARLAVRRILAGTPDDGVEPLYLRRPDAAVPGARKRVLQ
;
A
#
# COMPACT_ATOMS: atom_id res chain seq x y z
N MET A 1 -10.96 -19.67 1.88
CA MET A 1 -10.46 -18.59 0.98
C MET A 1 -8.95 -18.55 1.15
N LEU A 2 -8.21 -18.57 0.05
CA LEU A 2 -6.74 -18.58 0.07
C LEU A 2 -6.27 -17.59 -1.01
N LEU A 3 -5.64 -16.49 -0.61
CA LEU A 3 -5.23 -15.41 -1.49
C LEU A 3 -3.70 -15.30 -1.59
N LEU A 4 -3.19 -15.08 -2.79
CA LEU A 4 -1.85 -14.57 -3.03
C LEU A 4 -1.94 -13.06 -3.26
N ALA A 5 -1.27 -12.29 -2.43
CA ALA A 5 -1.23 -10.83 -2.52
C ALA A 5 0.14 -10.33 -2.99
N ILE A 6 0.13 -9.30 -3.83
CA ILE A 6 1.32 -8.71 -4.46
C ILE A 6 1.24 -7.19 -4.33
N ASP A 7 2.35 -6.53 -3.96
CA ASP A 7 2.50 -5.09 -4.15
C ASP A 7 3.91 -4.76 -4.67
N THR A 8 3.95 -3.84 -5.61
CA THR A 8 5.19 -3.30 -6.20
C THR A 8 5.10 -1.79 -6.39
N SER A 9 4.15 -1.16 -5.71
CA SER A 9 3.92 0.29 -5.76
C SER A 9 4.95 1.09 -4.96
N GLY A 10 5.57 0.44 -3.98
CA GLY A 10 6.55 1.05 -3.10
C GLY A 10 8.00 0.95 -3.59
N THR A 11 8.93 0.95 -2.63
CA THR A 11 10.38 0.88 -2.90
C THR A 11 10.81 -0.49 -3.40
N GLY A 12 10.08 -1.54 -3.05
CA GLY A 12 10.44 -2.93 -3.33
C GLY A 12 9.26 -3.78 -3.78
N VAL A 13 9.48 -5.08 -3.70
CA VAL A 13 8.49 -6.13 -3.98
C VAL A 13 8.04 -6.72 -2.66
N THR A 14 6.74 -6.88 -2.49
CA THR A 14 6.17 -7.62 -1.37
C THR A 14 5.11 -8.60 -1.85
N VAL A 15 5.13 -9.80 -1.30
CA VAL A 15 4.23 -10.90 -1.66
C VAL A 15 3.82 -11.62 -0.39
N ALA A 16 2.55 -11.98 -0.26
CA ALA A 16 2.05 -12.75 0.89
C ALA A 16 1.01 -13.77 0.47
N VAL A 17 0.92 -14.87 1.23
CA VAL A 17 -0.19 -15.83 1.18
C VAL A 17 -1.03 -15.68 2.43
N HIS A 18 -2.34 -15.58 2.27
CA HIS A 18 -3.30 -15.38 3.36
C HIS A 18 -4.48 -16.35 3.24
N ASP A 19 -4.87 -17.00 4.35
CA ASP A 19 -5.89 -18.05 4.37
C ASP A 19 -7.29 -17.58 4.81
N ARG A 20 -7.59 -16.31 4.79
CA ARG A 20 -8.74 -15.63 5.37
C ARG A 20 -8.47 -15.07 6.77
N ASP A 21 -7.88 -15.84 7.66
CA ASP A 21 -7.77 -15.52 9.08
C ASP A 21 -6.38 -14.97 9.43
N GLN A 22 -5.34 -15.47 8.74
CA GLN A 22 -3.95 -15.11 9.00
C GLN A 22 -3.07 -15.11 7.75
N VAL A 23 -1.91 -14.50 7.88
CA VAL A 23 -0.82 -14.58 6.91
C VAL A 23 -0.08 -15.89 7.12
N LEU A 24 -0.04 -16.74 6.09
CA LEU A 24 0.69 -18.02 6.12
C LEU A 24 2.18 -17.82 5.85
N ALA A 25 2.51 -16.95 4.92
CA ALA A 25 3.88 -16.56 4.60
C ALA A 25 3.92 -15.17 3.97
N GLU A 26 5.03 -14.46 4.15
CA GLU A 26 5.28 -13.17 3.52
C GLU A 26 6.75 -13.01 3.14
N ARG A 27 6.99 -12.43 1.99
CA ARG A 27 8.32 -12.06 1.50
C ARG A 27 8.33 -10.61 1.04
N SER A 28 9.31 -9.86 1.53
CA SER A 28 9.53 -8.48 1.14
C SER A 28 10.99 -8.27 0.76
N SER A 29 11.23 -7.55 -0.33
CA SER A 29 12.55 -7.17 -0.78
C SER A 29 12.55 -5.68 -1.09
N LEU A 30 13.37 -4.92 -0.39
CA LEU A 30 13.50 -3.47 -0.57
C LEU A 30 14.59 -3.09 -1.57
N VAL A 31 14.94 -3.99 -2.50
CA VAL A 31 15.95 -3.71 -3.54
C VAL A 31 15.33 -2.88 -4.66
N PRO A 32 15.72 -1.60 -4.79
CA PRO A 32 15.12 -0.73 -5.81
C PRO A 32 15.43 -1.21 -7.23
N ARG A 33 14.52 -0.93 -8.18
CA ARG A 33 14.69 -1.17 -9.62
C ARG A 33 14.79 -2.63 -10.07
N LYS A 34 14.56 -3.60 -9.18
CA LYS A 34 14.58 -5.03 -9.52
C LYS A 34 13.22 -5.70 -9.42
N HIS A 35 12.12 -4.93 -9.49
CA HIS A 35 10.76 -5.46 -9.30
C HIS A 35 10.46 -6.64 -10.22
N ALA A 36 10.77 -6.54 -11.52
CA ALA A 36 10.49 -7.60 -12.48
C ALA A 36 11.35 -8.86 -12.25
N GLU A 37 12.60 -8.68 -11.80
CA GLU A 37 13.52 -9.79 -11.54
C GLU A 37 13.18 -10.54 -10.25
N LEU A 38 12.70 -9.82 -9.23
CA LEU A 38 12.48 -10.36 -7.89
C LEU A 38 11.06 -10.91 -7.69
N LEU A 39 10.07 -10.46 -8.47
CA LEU A 39 8.67 -10.78 -8.21
C LEU A 39 8.37 -12.27 -8.40
N ALA A 40 8.78 -12.88 -9.51
CA ALA A 40 8.50 -14.28 -9.76
C ALA A 40 9.21 -15.23 -8.76
N PRO A 41 10.51 -15.03 -8.41
CA PRO A 41 11.12 -15.74 -7.30
C PRO A 41 10.39 -15.56 -5.96
N ALA A 42 9.99 -14.33 -5.61
CA ALA A 42 9.27 -14.08 -4.36
C ALA A 42 7.92 -14.81 -4.29
N ILE A 43 7.17 -14.85 -5.41
CA ILE A 43 5.91 -15.61 -5.49
C ILE A 43 6.15 -17.10 -5.27
N ARG A 44 7.14 -17.69 -5.97
CA ARG A 44 7.49 -19.09 -5.80
C ARG A 44 7.88 -19.41 -4.36
N ASP A 45 8.74 -18.59 -3.77
CA ASP A 45 9.30 -18.82 -2.45
C ASP A 45 8.24 -18.67 -1.35
N VAL A 46 7.30 -17.70 -1.47
CA VAL A 46 6.22 -17.52 -0.50
C VAL A 46 5.19 -18.66 -0.56
N LEU A 47 4.88 -19.16 -1.76
CA LEU A 47 3.99 -20.31 -1.93
C LEU A 47 4.61 -21.57 -1.32
N ALA A 48 5.90 -21.80 -1.57
CA ALA A 48 6.63 -22.94 -0.99
C ALA A 48 6.70 -22.86 0.55
N GLU A 49 6.97 -21.68 1.11
CA GLU A 49 7.00 -21.44 2.55
C GLU A 49 5.63 -21.65 3.20
N ALA A 50 4.56 -21.21 2.53
CA ALA A 50 3.19 -21.43 2.99
C ALA A 50 2.71 -22.90 2.82
N GLY A 51 3.46 -23.74 2.09
CA GLY A 51 3.02 -25.08 1.74
C GLY A 51 1.80 -25.10 0.82
N VAL A 52 1.64 -24.08 -0.03
CA VAL A 52 0.46 -23.86 -0.86
C VAL A 52 0.81 -24.07 -2.33
N GLU A 53 0.09 -24.99 -2.99
CA GLU A 53 0.15 -25.13 -4.43
C GLU A 53 -0.70 -24.05 -5.12
N PRO A 54 -0.31 -23.55 -6.30
CA PRO A 54 -1.08 -22.57 -7.04
C PRO A 54 -2.54 -22.98 -7.29
N SER A 55 -2.82 -24.25 -7.46
CA SER A 55 -4.16 -24.82 -7.65
C SER A 55 -5.08 -24.72 -6.44
N ALA A 56 -4.52 -24.51 -5.25
CA ALA A 56 -5.30 -24.32 -4.02
C ALA A 56 -5.72 -22.85 -3.80
N LEU A 57 -5.12 -21.92 -4.51
CA LEU A 57 -5.49 -20.51 -4.43
C LEU A 57 -6.92 -20.29 -4.91
N THR A 58 -7.62 -19.38 -4.26
CA THR A 58 -9.00 -18.99 -4.61
C THR A 58 -9.10 -17.60 -5.21
N GLY A 59 -7.99 -16.83 -5.23
CA GLY A 59 -7.91 -15.50 -5.81
C GLY A 59 -6.55 -14.86 -5.62
N LEU A 60 -6.37 -13.75 -6.31
CA LEU A 60 -5.19 -12.89 -6.22
C LEU A 60 -5.61 -11.50 -5.73
N ALA A 61 -4.77 -10.87 -4.94
CA ALA A 61 -4.90 -9.46 -4.60
C ALA A 61 -3.68 -8.69 -5.09
N VAL A 62 -3.87 -7.48 -5.61
CA VAL A 62 -2.75 -6.68 -6.10
C VAL A 62 -2.87 -5.22 -5.71
N GLY A 63 -1.79 -4.66 -5.17
CA GLY A 63 -1.68 -3.23 -4.97
C GLY A 63 -1.63 -2.50 -6.31
N ILE A 64 -2.61 -1.62 -6.53
CA ILE A 64 -2.71 -0.83 -7.77
C ILE A 64 -2.04 0.55 -7.66
N GLY A 65 -1.34 0.81 -6.56
CA GLY A 65 -0.70 2.09 -6.29
C GLY A 65 -1.54 3.05 -5.44
N PRO A 66 -1.19 4.34 -5.45
CA PRO A 66 -0.25 5.00 -6.37
C PRO A 66 1.21 4.59 -6.16
N GLY A 67 2.01 4.72 -7.22
CA GLY A 67 3.41 4.35 -7.16
C GLY A 67 4.19 4.69 -8.44
N PRO A 68 5.52 4.48 -8.43
CA PRO A 68 6.36 4.66 -9.61
C PRO A 68 5.94 3.75 -10.77
N PHE A 69 5.77 4.34 -11.94
CA PHE A 69 5.20 3.73 -13.13
C PHE A 69 5.71 2.31 -13.46
N THR A 70 7.03 2.12 -13.47
CA THR A 70 7.64 0.82 -13.85
C THR A 70 7.40 -0.26 -12.79
N GLY A 71 7.57 0.09 -11.52
CA GLY A 71 7.34 -0.85 -10.42
C GLY A 71 5.87 -1.27 -10.38
N LEU A 72 4.98 -0.30 -10.34
CA LEU A 72 3.54 -0.52 -10.27
C LEU A 72 3.04 -1.46 -11.39
N ARG A 73 3.49 -1.26 -12.62
CA ARG A 73 3.14 -2.12 -13.75
C ARG A 73 3.61 -3.57 -13.57
N ALA A 74 4.78 -3.78 -12.99
CA ALA A 74 5.30 -5.13 -12.82
C ALA A 74 4.36 -5.99 -11.98
N GLY A 75 3.86 -5.48 -10.84
CA GLY A 75 2.90 -6.20 -9.99
C GLY A 75 1.56 -6.41 -10.66
N VAL A 76 0.96 -5.34 -11.20
CA VAL A 76 -0.39 -5.40 -11.80
C VAL A 76 -0.42 -6.33 -13.01
N VAL A 77 0.57 -6.24 -13.91
CA VAL A 77 0.65 -7.14 -15.08
C VAL A 77 0.86 -8.58 -14.64
N THR A 78 1.75 -8.83 -13.68
CA THR A 78 1.98 -10.18 -13.16
C THR A 78 0.72 -10.77 -12.56
N ALA A 79 -0.01 -10.02 -11.72
CA ALA A 79 -1.27 -10.49 -11.13
C ALA A 79 -2.33 -10.79 -12.21
N ARG A 80 -2.46 -9.95 -13.22
CA ARG A 80 -3.39 -10.19 -14.35
C ARG A 80 -3.02 -11.44 -15.14
N VAL A 81 -1.74 -11.63 -15.46
CA VAL A 81 -1.26 -12.83 -16.18
C VAL A 81 -1.50 -14.09 -15.35
N LEU A 82 -1.17 -14.07 -14.05
CA LEU A 82 -1.42 -15.20 -13.16
C LEU A 82 -2.91 -15.49 -13.03
N GLY A 83 -3.76 -14.45 -12.88
CA GLY A 83 -5.20 -14.60 -12.83
C GLY A 83 -5.77 -15.28 -14.07
N LEU A 84 -5.30 -14.87 -15.26
CA LEU A 84 -5.68 -15.52 -16.52
C LEU A 84 -5.18 -16.98 -16.59
N THR A 85 -3.92 -17.21 -16.23
CA THR A 85 -3.29 -18.53 -16.33
C THR A 85 -3.90 -19.54 -15.36
N TRP A 86 -4.18 -19.10 -14.13
CA TRP A 86 -4.72 -19.95 -13.07
C TRP A 86 -6.26 -19.89 -13.00
N GLN A 87 -6.89 -19.09 -13.84
CA GLN A 87 -8.35 -18.88 -13.87
C GLN A 87 -8.90 -18.39 -12.52
N LEU A 88 -8.17 -17.48 -11.88
CA LEU A 88 -8.51 -16.90 -10.59
C LEU A 88 -8.97 -15.46 -10.71
N PRO A 89 -9.93 -15.02 -9.88
CA PRO A 89 -10.26 -13.60 -9.76
C PRO A 89 -9.06 -12.81 -9.24
N VAL A 90 -8.91 -11.57 -9.74
CA VAL A 90 -7.87 -10.64 -9.31
C VAL A 90 -8.54 -9.41 -8.72
N HIS A 91 -8.21 -9.11 -7.47
CA HIS A 91 -8.76 -7.99 -6.70
C HIS A 91 -7.74 -6.86 -6.59
N GLY A 92 -8.06 -5.69 -7.13
CA GLY A 92 -7.25 -4.49 -6.98
C GLY A 92 -7.46 -3.83 -5.63
N VAL A 93 -6.37 -3.38 -5.03
CA VAL A 93 -6.34 -2.71 -3.73
C VAL A 93 -5.51 -1.44 -3.84
N CYS A 94 -6.06 -0.29 -3.50
CA CYS A 94 -5.27 0.92 -3.37
C CYS A 94 -4.18 0.72 -2.30
N SER A 95 -2.92 0.89 -2.69
CA SER A 95 -1.77 0.62 -1.80
C SER A 95 -1.74 1.55 -0.58
N LEU A 96 -2.24 2.80 -0.72
CA LEU A 96 -2.37 3.70 0.42
C LEU A 96 -3.46 3.23 1.40
N ASP A 97 -4.56 2.62 0.92
CA ASP A 97 -5.60 2.05 1.80
C ASP A 97 -5.06 0.85 2.58
N ALA A 98 -4.28 -0.02 1.92
CA ALA A 98 -3.63 -1.14 2.60
C ALA A 98 -2.66 -0.64 3.68
N LEU A 99 -1.87 0.39 3.37
CA LEU A 99 -0.96 1.02 4.32
C LEU A 99 -1.72 1.67 5.49
N ALA A 100 -2.84 2.33 5.22
CA ALA A 100 -3.69 2.92 6.28
C ALA A 100 -4.24 1.86 7.23
N GLY A 101 -4.67 0.71 6.70
CA GLY A 101 -5.07 -0.44 7.50
C GLY A 101 -3.93 -0.99 8.38
N GLN A 102 -2.71 -1.04 7.84
CA GLN A 102 -1.52 -1.44 8.61
C GLN A 102 -1.19 -0.45 9.73
N VAL A 103 -1.28 0.86 9.46
CA VAL A 103 -1.07 1.91 10.46
C VAL A 103 -2.07 1.78 11.60
N LEU A 104 -3.35 1.59 11.28
CA LEU A 104 -4.40 1.41 12.28
C LEU A 104 -4.17 0.14 13.11
N ALA A 105 -3.79 -0.96 12.48
CA ALA A 105 -3.49 -2.22 13.19
C ALA A 105 -2.26 -2.12 14.10
N ALA A 106 -1.28 -1.29 13.74
CA ALA A 106 -0.07 -1.06 14.54
C ALA A 106 -0.28 -0.06 15.67
N ALA A 107 -1.35 0.73 15.62
CA ALA A 107 -1.66 1.80 16.57
C ALA A 107 -3.09 1.65 17.14
N PRO A 108 -3.45 0.49 17.72
CA PRO A 108 -4.78 0.32 18.26
C PRO A 108 -4.99 1.27 19.46
N ALA A 109 -6.15 1.91 19.51
CA ALA A 109 -6.54 2.67 20.68
C ALA A 109 -6.64 1.74 21.89
N THR A 110 -5.85 1.99 22.92
CA THR A 110 -5.96 1.24 24.17
C THR A 110 -6.80 2.01 25.15
N THR A 111 -7.62 1.31 25.95
CA THR A 111 -8.50 1.88 26.99
C THR A 111 -7.73 2.57 28.14
N ALA A 112 -6.41 2.54 28.13
CA ALA A 112 -5.55 3.00 29.23
C ALA A 112 -4.72 4.26 28.90
N GLY A 113 -5.18 5.15 28.01
CA GLY A 113 -4.51 6.44 27.79
C GLY A 113 -3.19 6.37 26.99
N THR A 114 -2.89 5.24 26.36
CA THR A 114 -1.83 5.15 25.35
C THR A 114 -2.32 5.67 24.01
N ALA A 115 -1.55 6.53 23.40
CA ALA A 115 -1.93 7.22 22.17
C ALA A 115 -1.97 6.24 20.98
N GLY A 116 -3.15 5.71 20.68
CA GLY A 116 -3.49 4.97 19.49
C GLY A 116 -4.54 5.73 18.68
N LEU A 117 -4.89 5.20 17.51
CA LEU A 117 -5.95 5.74 16.66
C LEU A 117 -7.30 5.17 17.11
N ALA A 118 -8.19 6.06 17.59
CA ALA A 118 -9.55 5.74 18.02
C ALA A 118 -10.58 6.00 16.90
N VAL A 119 -11.78 5.42 17.04
CA VAL A 119 -12.91 5.75 16.17
C VAL A 119 -13.20 7.26 16.23
N GLY A 120 -13.30 7.88 15.06
CA GLY A 120 -13.44 9.33 14.87
C GLY A 120 -12.14 10.04 14.50
N ASP A 121 -10.97 9.49 14.86
CA ASP A 121 -9.69 10.10 14.56
C ASP A 121 -9.42 10.15 13.05
N ARG A 122 -8.70 11.20 12.64
CA ARG A 122 -8.21 11.35 11.26
C ARG A 122 -6.69 11.27 11.24
N PHE A 123 -6.17 10.74 10.15
CA PHE A 123 -4.72 10.66 9.91
C PHE A 123 -4.44 10.67 8.41
N VAL A 124 -3.19 10.92 8.06
CA VAL A 124 -2.72 10.94 6.68
C VAL A 124 -1.72 9.81 6.48
N VAL A 125 -1.79 9.17 5.34
CA VAL A 125 -0.74 8.25 4.87
C VAL A 125 0.00 8.92 3.73
N ALA A 126 1.33 8.91 3.78
CA ALA A 126 2.18 9.49 2.74
C ALA A 126 3.32 8.53 2.37
N THR A 127 3.51 8.29 1.06
CA THR A 127 4.58 7.46 0.51
C THR A 127 5.46 8.26 -0.45
N ASP A 128 6.66 7.74 -0.78
CA ASP A 128 7.59 8.42 -1.67
C ASP A 128 7.07 8.46 -3.12
N ALA A 129 6.79 9.64 -3.64
CA ALA A 129 6.44 9.84 -5.04
C ALA A 129 7.65 10.21 -5.92
N ARG A 130 8.89 10.13 -5.38
CA ARG A 130 10.10 10.65 -6.01
C ARG A 130 10.05 12.15 -6.25
N ARG A 131 11.14 12.74 -6.76
CA ARG A 131 11.22 14.16 -7.16
C ARG A 131 10.83 15.16 -6.07
N ARG A 132 11.07 14.81 -4.80
CA ARG A 132 10.69 15.60 -3.62
C ARG A 132 9.17 15.81 -3.50
N GLU A 133 8.39 14.82 -3.89
CA GLU A 133 6.94 14.76 -3.71
C GLU A 133 6.53 13.47 -3.00
N VAL A 134 5.32 13.47 -2.48
CA VAL A 134 4.70 12.33 -1.83
C VAL A 134 3.36 12.00 -2.49
N TYR A 135 3.04 10.71 -2.59
CA TYR A 135 1.67 10.24 -2.75
C TYR A 135 1.05 10.21 -1.37
N TRP A 136 -0.14 10.78 -1.23
CA TRP A 136 -0.82 10.84 0.05
C TRP A 136 -2.33 10.67 -0.09
N ALA A 137 -2.98 10.27 0.99
CA ALA A 137 -4.42 10.25 1.15
C ALA A 137 -4.77 10.44 2.63
N ALA A 138 -5.97 10.97 2.93
CA ALA A 138 -6.44 11.13 4.29
C ALA A 138 -7.49 10.08 4.63
N TYR A 139 -7.47 9.65 5.88
CA TYR A 139 -8.30 8.58 6.42
C TYR A 139 -8.98 9.01 7.71
N GLN A 140 -10.13 8.43 7.97
CA GLN A 140 -10.82 8.49 9.26
C GLN A 140 -11.02 7.07 9.78
N VAL A 141 -10.78 6.88 11.07
CA VAL A 141 -11.11 5.63 11.75
C VAL A 141 -12.62 5.57 11.96
N ARG A 142 -13.24 4.52 11.46
CA ARG A 142 -14.67 4.23 11.67
C ARG A 142 -14.85 2.83 12.22
N ASP A 143 -15.98 2.55 12.83
CA ASP A 143 -16.39 1.20 13.17
C ASP A 143 -17.36 0.70 12.09
N ASP A 144 -17.08 -0.46 11.50
CA ASP A 144 -17.93 -1.09 10.49
C ASP A 144 -18.76 -2.26 11.04
N GLY A 145 -18.80 -2.41 12.38
CA GLY A 145 -19.48 -3.49 13.09
C GLY A 145 -18.60 -4.73 13.31
N SER A 146 -17.46 -4.83 12.66
CA SER A 146 -16.43 -5.86 12.93
C SER A 146 -15.19 -5.28 13.63
N GLY A 147 -15.22 -3.98 13.93
CA GLY A 147 -14.15 -3.24 14.61
C GLY A 147 -13.65 -2.03 13.81
N PRO A 148 -12.60 -1.36 14.31
CA PRO A 148 -12.08 -0.15 13.70
C PRO A 148 -11.48 -0.41 12.32
N VAL A 149 -11.79 0.49 11.36
CA VAL A 149 -11.28 0.50 9.98
C VAL A 149 -10.83 1.89 9.59
N ALA A 150 -9.80 1.95 8.77
CA ALA A 150 -9.39 3.17 8.09
C ALA A 150 -10.26 3.37 6.83
N VAL A 151 -11.10 4.38 6.85
CA VAL A 151 -11.94 4.78 5.72
C VAL A 151 -11.33 6.01 5.07
N ARG A 152 -11.06 5.95 3.78
CA ARG A 152 -10.55 7.07 3.00
C ARG A 152 -11.56 8.22 3.01
N VAL A 153 -11.08 9.42 3.31
CA VAL A 153 -11.87 10.67 3.31
C VAL A 153 -11.35 11.68 2.31
N GLU A 154 -10.13 11.51 1.82
CA GLU A 154 -9.58 12.22 0.67
C GLU A 154 -8.91 11.24 -0.27
N ASP A 155 -9.18 11.37 -1.56
CA ASP A 155 -8.63 10.49 -2.59
C ASP A 155 -7.11 10.62 -2.71
N PRO A 156 -6.43 9.58 -3.19
CA PRO A 156 -5.00 9.61 -3.43
C PRO A 156 -4.58 10.78 -4.32
N GLN A 157 -3.59 11.52 -3.87
CA GLN A 157 -3.03 12.69 -4.55
C GLN A 157 -1.50 12.62 -4.56
N VAL A 158 -0.89 13.49 -5.38
CA VAL A 158 0.55 13.76 -5.38
C VAL A 158 0.75 15.24 -5.08
N ALA A 159 1.67 15.54 -4.14
CA ALA A 159 1.98 16.90 -3.75
C ALA A 159 3.44 17.02 -3.26
N ALA A 160 3.95 18.24 -3.23
CA ALA A 160 5.12 18.56 -2.42
C ALA A 160 4.78 18.32 -0.92
N PRO A 161 5.75 17.89 -0.08
CA PRO A 161 5.48 17.59 1.31
C PRO A 161 4.81 18.72 2.11
N ASP A 162 5.20 19.98 1.83
CA ASP A 162 4.61 21.15 2.48
C ASP A 162 3.16 21.45 2.02
N GLY A 163 2.73 20.88 0.90
CA GLY A 163 1.37 21.00 0.36
C GLY A 163 0.40 19.93 0.86
N VAL A 164 0.84 18.98 1.69
CA VAL A 164 -0.04 17.96 2.26
C VAL A 164 -0.85 18.54 3.42
N PRO A 165 -2.20 18.56 3.37
CA PRO A 165 -3.02 19.01 4.48
C PRO A 165 -2.81 18.10 5.69
N ARG A 166 -2.33 18.65 6.79
CA ARG A 166 -2.07 17.87 7.99
C ARG A 166 -2.74 18.41 9.25
N ASP A 167 -2.95 19.72 9.39
CA ASP A 167 -3.68 20.40 10.47
C ASP A 167 -3.51 19.76 11.87
N GLY A 168 -2.27 19.36 12.21
CA GLY A 168 -1.96 18.63 13.44
C GLY A 168 -2.23 17.11 13.39
N LEU A 169 -2.66 16.56 12.26
CA LEU A 169 -2.89 15.13 12.09
C LEU A 169 -1.60 14.32 12.11
N LEU A 170 -1.71 13.07 12.55
CA LEU A 170 -0.65 12.07 12.35
C LEU A 170 -0.41 11.87 10.84
N VAL A 171 0.84 11.91 10.41
CA VAL A 171 1.25 11.46 9.08
C VAL A 171 2.08 10.20 9.22
N ALA A 172 1.65 9.11 8.60
CA ALA A 172 2.33 7.82 8.62
C ALA A 172 2.86 7.46 7.23
N GLY A 173 3.79 6.50 7.19
CA GLY A 173 4.41 6.00 5.97
C GLY A 173 5.76 6.64 5.66
N ARG A 174 6.40 6.16 4.60
CA ARG A 174 7.77 6.56 4.22
C ARG A 174 7.91 8.05 3.89
N GLY A 175 6.84 8.71 3.44
CA GLY A 175 6.84 10.15 3.23
C GLY A 175 7.14 10.92 4.52
N ALA A 176 6.57 10.52 5.65
CA ALA A 176 6.83 11.15 6.94
C ALA A 176 8.28 10.96 7.41
N GLU A 177 8.87 9.78 7.12
CA GLU A 177 10.29 9.52 7.39
C GLU A 177 11.22 10.39 6.52
N LEU A 178 10.92 10.49 5.24
CA LEU A 178 11.75 11.26 4.29
C LEU A 178 11.67 12.77 4.50
N TYR A 179 10.52 13.27 4.94
CA TYR A 179 10.25 14.70 5.08
C TYR A 179 9.75 15.09 6.48
N PRO A 180 10.50 14.76 7.56
CA PRO A 180 10.02 14.93 8.93
C PRO A 180 9.75 16.39 9.30
N ARG A 181 10.44 17.36 8.69
CA ARG A 181 10.18 18.79 8.92
C ARG A 181 8.86 19.26 8.33
N ALA A 182 8.53 18.78 7.13
CA ALA A 182 7.32 19.16 6.43
C ALA A 182 6.10 18.40 6.94
N LEU A 183 6.24 17.10 7.21
CA LEU A 183 5.14 16.20 7.57
C LEU A 183 5.02 15.89 9.07
N GLY A 184 5.88 16.45 9.90
CA GLY A 184 5.84 16.30 11.36
C GLY A 184 6.51 15.03 11.90
N GLY A 185 7.13 14.23 11.01
CA GLY A 185 7.75 12.94 11.37
C GLY A 185 6.72 11.89 11.84
N LEU A 186 7.21 10.71 12.19
CA LEU A 186 6.38 9.61 12.72
C LEU A 186 5.91 9.84 14.16
N VAL A 187 6.36 10.94 14.78
CA VAL A 187 5.99 11.35 16.14
C VAL A 187 4.99 12.49 16.01
N SER A 188 3.72 12.19 16.05
CA SER A 188 2.67 13.22 16.02
C SER A 188 2.52 13.91 17.37
N ALA A 189 2.41 15.23 17.32
CA ALA A 189 1.77 16.00 18.36
C ALA A 189 0.26 15.75 18.30
N VAL A 190 -0.23 14.64 18.84
CA VAL A 190 -1.64 14.54 19.18
C VAL A 190 -1.83 15.33 20.47
N THR A 191 -2.50 16.47 20.33
CA THR A 191 -3.14 17.29 21.37
C THR A 191 -2.61 17.13 22.79
N SER A 192 -1.92 18.17 23.23
CA SER A 192 -1.95 18.76 24.60
C SER A 192 -1.88 17.84 25.83
N THR A 193 -1.47 16.59 25.74
CA THR A 193 -1.05 15.83 26.92
C THR A 193 0.00 14.82 26.50
N VAL A 194 1.18 15.06 27.00
CA VAL A 194 2.44 14.38 26.76
C VAL A 194 2.35 12.88 26.94
N ILE A 195 2.23 12.12 25.84
CA ILE A 195 2.80 10.78 25.73
C ILE A 195 3.18 10.58 24.24
N PRO A 196 4.44 10.36 23.88
CA PRO A 196 4.78 9.95 22.53
C PRO A 196 4.25 8.53 22.32
N ALA A 197 3.14 8.40 21.59
CA ALA A 197 2.80 7.11 21.04
C ALA A 197 3.87 6.76 20.02
N VAL A 198 4.73 5.85 20.37
CA VAL A 198 5.59 5.17 19.40
C VAL A 198 4.67 4.25 18.59
N ILE A 199 4.01 4.81 17.56
CA ILE A 199 3.42 3.97 16.52
C ILE A 199 4.61 3.29 15.85
N PRO A 200 4.68 1.96 15.85
CA PRO A 200 5.75 1.26 15.14
C PRO A 200 5.86 1.83 13.72
N ALA A 201 7.06 2.08 13.24
CA ALA A 201 7.28 2.74 11.96
C ALA A 201 6.74 1.87 10.81
N VAL A 202 5.46 2.03 10.50
CA VAL A 202 4.83 1.43 9.31
C VAL A 202 5.19 2.33 8.14
N LEU A 203 6.27 1.97 7.43
CA LEU A 203 6.84 2.81 6.38
C LEU A 203 6.29 2.48 5.00
N ASP A 204 6.17 1.20 4.69
CA ASP A 204 5.78 0.72 3.36
C ASP A 204 4.59 -0.23 3.44
N VAL A 205 3.84 -0.32 2.35
CA VAL A 205 2.82 -1.34 2.18
C VAL A 205 3.46 -2.72 2.15
N THR A 206 2.79 -3.70 2.76
CA THR A 206 3.21 -5.10 2.78
C THR A 206 2.21 -5.98 2.02
N GLY A 207 2.65 -7.13 1.55
CA GLY A 207 1.77 -8.13 0.95
C GLY A 207 0.65 -8.56 1.92
N ALA A 208 1.00 -8.69 3.19
CA ALA A 208 0.04 -8.96 4.27
C ALA A 208 -1.01 -7.85 4.40
N GLY A 209 -0.63 -6.58 4.28
CA GLY A 209 -1.56 -5.45 4.32
C GLY A 209 -2.55 -5.48 3.16
N VAL A 210 -2.04 -5.72 1.95
CA VAL A 210 -2.87 -5.88 0.74
C VAL A 210 -3.84 -7.06 0.90
N ALA A 211 -3.33 -8.22 1.36
CA ALA A 211 -4.14 -9.41 1.58
C ALA A 211 -5.28 -9.17 2.57
N ARG A 212 -4.98 -8.60 3.74
CA ARG A 212 -5.98 -8.34 4.79
C ARG A 212 -7.09 -7.42 4.29
N LEU A 213 -6.74 -6.36 3.57
CA LEU A 213 -7.76 -5.45 3.03
C LEU A 213 -8.61 -6.12 1.95
N ALA A 214 -7.99 -6.91 1.06
CA ALA A 214 -8.71 -7.68 0.04
C ALA A 214 -9.67 -8.70 0.68
N VAL A 215 -9.20 -9.49 1.65
CA VAL A 215 -10.04 -10.43 2.41
C VAL A 215 -11.24 -9.74 3.04
N ARG A 216 -11.01 -8.62 3.72
CA ARG A 216 -12.09 -7.84 4.36
C ARG A 216 -13.14 -7.39 3.35
N ARG A 217 -12.70 -6.82 2.21
CA ARG A 217 -13.60 -6.36 1.14
C ARG A 217 -14.39 -7.51 0.53
N ILE A 218 -13.75 -8.65 0.24
CA ILE A 218 -14.40 -9.84 -0.29
C ILE A 218 -15.46 -10.36 0.68
N LEU A 219 -15.14 -10.48 1.97
CA LEU A 219 -16.09 -10.95 2.98
C LEU A 219 -17.27 -10.00 3.20
N ALA A 220 -17.04 -8.70 3.08
CA ALA A 220 -18.08 -7.67 3.18
C ALA A 220 -18.90 -7.51 1.87
N GLY A 221 -18.53 -8.21 0.78
CA GLY A 221 -19.13 -8.00 -0.54
C GLY A 221 -18.90 -6.60 -1.11
N THR A 222 -17.86 -5.89 -0.63
CA THR A 222 -17.52 -4.55 -1.09
C THR A 222 -16.75 -4.64 -2.39
N PRO A 223 -17.08 -3.82 -3.42
CA PRO A 223 -16.32 -3.76 -4.66
C PRO A 223 -14.83 -3.49 -4.42
N ASP A 224 -13.97 -4.09 -5.21
CA ASP A 224 -12.55 -3.76 -5.25
C ASP A 224 -12.28 -2.48 -6.08
N ASP A 225 -11.04 -2.00 -6.08
CA ASP A 225 -10.65 -0.78 -6.79
C ASP A 225 -10.42 -1.03 -8.31
N GLY A 226 -10.74 -2.24 -8.81
CA GLY A 226 -10.37 -2.68 -10.15
C GLY A 226 -8.88 -2.99 -10.28
N VAL A 227 -8.46 -3.53 -11.42
CA VAL A 227 -7.06 -3.97 -11.65
C VAL A 227 -6.35 -3.04 -12.64
N GLU A 228 -6.70 -1.76 -12.62
CA GLU A 228 -6.01 -0.74 -13.39
C GLU A 228 -5.04 0.05 -12.49
N PRO A 229 -3.78 0.28 -12.95
CA PRO A 229 -2.82 1.03 -12.16
C PRO A 229 -3.28 2.46 -11.87
N LEU A 230 -3.22 2.88 -10.61
CA LEU A 230 -3.58 4.23 -10.18
C LEU A 230 -2.44 5.22 -10.51
N TYR A 231 -2.46 5.77 -11.71
CA TYR A 231 -1.48 6.75 -12.16
C TYR A 231 -1.88 8.17 -11.76
N LEU A 232 -1.26 8.71 -10.72
CA LEU A 232 -1.44 10.11 -10.30
C LEU A 232 -0.50 11.08 -11.04
N ARG A 233 0.49 10.55 -11.74
CA ARG A 233 1.40 11.33 -12.60
C ARG A 233 1.26 10.92 -14.04
N ARG A 234 1.36 11.90 -14.93
CA ARG A 234 1.54 11.62 -16.35
C ARG A 234 2.95 11.07 -16.57
N PRO A 235 3.13 10.10 -17.47
CA PRO A 235 4.46 9.64 -17.87
C PRO A 235 5.30 10.81 -18.41
N ASP A 236 6.60 10.83 -18.07
CA ASP A 236 7.55 11.84 -18.57
C ASP A 236 7.96 11.61 -20.04
N ALA A 237 7.13 10.99 -20.84
CA ALA A 237 7.41 10.78 -22.24
C ALA A 237 7.39 12.15 -22.96
N ALA A 238 8.56 12.72 -23.19
CA ALA A 238 8.69 13.81 -24.14
C ALA A 238 8.30 13.31 -25.53
N VAL A 239 7.47 14.08 -26.24
CA VAL A 239 7.23 13.80 -27.66
C VAL A 239 8.58 13.76 -28.36
N PRO A 240 8.95 12.68 -29.10
CA PRO A 240 10.22 12.63 -29.79
C PRO A 240 10.36 13.86 -30.67
N GLY A 241 11.42 14.65 -30.44
CA GLY A 241 11.78 15.75 -31.34
C GLY A 241 12.01 15.21 -32.77
N ALA A 242 11.92 16.08 -33.76
CA ALA A 242 12.12 15.74 -35.16
C ALA A 242 13.38 14.85 -35.32
N ARG A 243 13.24 13.73 -36.03
CA ARG A 243 14.34 12.80 -36.30
C ARG A 243 15.51 13.59 -36.88
N LYS A 244 16.69 13.48 -36.26
CA LYS A 244 17.93 13.97 -36.87
C LYS A 244 18.07 13.32 -38.23
N ARG A 245 18.15 14.11 -39.31
CA ARG A 245 18.53 13.61 -40.64
C ARG A 245 19.89 12.95 -40.50
N VAL A 246 19.95 11.67 -40.78
CA VAL A 246 21.23 10.98 -41.00
C VAL A 246 21.76 11.50 -42.34
N LEU A 247 22.85 12.27 -42.30
CA LEU A 247 23.59 12.63 -43.50
C LEU A 247 24.14 11.33 -44.08
N GLN A 248 23.78 11.07 -45.36
CA GLN A 248 24.39 10.06 -46.19
C GLN A 248 25.78 10.49 -46.59
#